data_1e59b09c66144bf54ab88eca28b1088b
#
_entry.id   1e59b09c66144bf54ab88eca28b1088b
#
_cell.length_a   1.000
_cell.length_b   1.000
_cell.length_c   1.000
_cell.angle_alpha   90.00
_cell.angle_beta   90.00
_cell.angle_gamma   90.00
#
_symmetry.space_group_name_H-M   'P 1'
#
loop_
_entity.id
_entity.type
_entity.pdbx_description
1 polymer ?
#
loop_
_entity_poly.entity_id
_entity_poly.type
_entity_poly.pdbx_seq_one_letter_code
_entity_poly.pdbx_strand_id
1 'polypeptide(L)'
;KIVFFNIASYFQLKENFKFKYNIYSAIKNSFIQMLEFFKKKHDLKYFNIYLYDVFGHGDKRDKIFNAIINCHKKNKVLKIQSPKNLIAPIFIKDVCNVINKYILNKKRAKEIHINSGKIISLQKLSVIAKSVLINLQIKLLKNEKKDYLKIYKLKKYKISKNLESTLKDFFKEYV
;
A
#
# COMPACT_ATOMS: atom_id res chain seq x y z
N LYS A 1 17.35 10.97 -23.08
CA LYS A 1 15.91 10.77 -23.28
C LYS A 1 15.25 10.60 -21.91
N ILE A 2 14.37 11.55 -21.49
CA ILE A 2 13.71 11.54 -20.19
C ILE A 2 12.64 10.46 -20.19
N VAL A 3 12.54 9.71 -19.09
CA VAL A 3 11.49 8.72 -18.85
C VAL A 3 10.73 9.11 -17.60
N PHE A 4 9.43 9.22 -17.69
CA PHE A 4 8.56 9.61 -16.61
C PHE A 4 8.02 8.39 -15.85
N PHE A 5 8.10 8.41 -14.53
CA PHE A 5 7.55 7.36 -13.67
C PHE A 5 6.29 7.87 -12.98
N ASN A 6 5.14 7.36 -13.38
CA ASN A 6 3.88 7.69 -12.74
C ASN A 6 3.61 6.74 -11.57
N ILE A 7 3.51 7.29 -10.37
CA ILE A 7 3.11 6.51 -9.18
C ILE A 7 1.59 6.40 -9.14
N ALA A 8 1.11 5.25 -9.56
CA ALA A 8 -0.30 4.89 -9.58
C ALA A 8 -0.71 4.16 -8.28
N SER A 9 -1.99 3.92 -8.09
CA SER A 9 -2.52 3.19 -6.95
C SER A 9 -3.31 1.97 -7.40
N TYR A 10 -3.23 0.88 -6.64
CA TYR A 10 -4.03 -0.32 -6.89
C TYR A 10 -5.55 -0.06 -6.87
N PHE A 11 -6.01 1.01 -6.23
CA PHE A 11 -7.42 1.45 -6.29
C PHE A 11 -7.90 1.83 -7.70
N GLN A 12 -6.98 2.09 -8.62
CA GLN A 12 -7.30 2.42 -10.01
C GLN A 12 -7.59 1.19 -10.87
N LEU A 13 -7.31 -0.01 -10.36
CA LEU A 13 -7.49 -1.24 -11.13
C LEU A 13 -8.98 -1.54 -11.32
N LYS A 14 -9.35 -1.93 -12.55
CA LYS A 14 -10.74 -2.27 -12.93
C LYS A 14 -11.37 -3.33 -12.03
N GLU A 15 -10.55 -4.22 -11.50
CA GLU A 15 -10.96 -5.32 -10.63
C GLU A 15 -11.42 -4.85 -9.23
N ASN A 16 -11.05 -3.63 -8.83
CA ASN A 16 -11.45 -3.00 -7.58
C ASN A 16 -12.67 -2.07 -7.76
N PHE A 17 -13.62 -2.45 -8.57
CA PHE A 17 -14.70 -1.65 -9.12
C PHE A 17 -15.61 -0.95 -8.10
N LYS A 18 -15.68 -1.42 -6.84
CA LYS A 18 -16.45 -0.76 -5.77
C LYS A 18 -15.88 0.63 -5.40
N PHE A 19 -14.64 0.93 -5.81
CA PHE A 19 -13.99 2.23 -5.59
C PHE A 19 -14.12 3.22 -6.75
N LYS A 20 -14.95 2.95 -7.74
CA LYS A 20 -15.19 3.84 -8.90
C LYS A 20 -15.55 5.28 -8.52
N TYR A 21 -16.16 5.46 -7.38
CA TYR A 21 -16.64 6.78 -6.91
C TYR A 21 -15.68 7.47 -5.95
N ASN A 22 -14.45 6.96 -5.79
CA ASN A 22 -13.44 7.62 -5.00
C ASN A 22 -12.75 8.69 -5.86
N ILE A 23 -12.86 9.96 -5.46
CA ILE A 23 -12.25 11.10 -6.15
C ILE A 23 -10.73 10.93 -6.35
N TYR A 24 -10.04 10.33 -5.40
CA TYR A 24 -8.62 10.02 -5.52
C TYR A 24 -8.33 9.09 -6.71
N SER A 25 -9.10 8.02 -6.87
CA SER A 25 -8.96 7.11 -8.00
C SER A 25 -9.33 7.77 -9.32
N ALA A 26 -10.34 8.63 -9.33
CA ALA A 26 -10.75 9.39 -10.52
C ALA A 26 -9.63 10.32 -10.99
N ILE A 27 -9.06 11.13 -10.09
CA ILE A 27 -7.93 12.03 -10.39
C ILE A 27 -6.73 11.25 -10.91
N LYS A 28 -6.36 10.15 -10.25
CA LYS A 28 -5.25 9.30 -10.70
C LYS A 28 -5.47 8.70 -12.09
N ASN A 29 -6.69 8.29 -12.41
CA ASN A 29 -7.04 7.77 -13.73
C ASN A 29 -7.01 8.88 -14.79
N SER A 30 -7.53 10.06 -14.50
CA SER A 30 -7.45 11.21 -15.40
C SER A 30 -6.00 11.55 -15.74
N PHE A 31 -5.10 11.49 -14.76
CA PHE A 31 -3.68 11.73 -14.99
C PHE A 31 -3.06 10.69 -15.93
N ILE A 32 -3.44 9.41 -15.84
CA ILE A 32 -3.00 8.38 -16.79
C ILE A 32 -3.50 8.71 -18.21
N GLN A 33 -4.73 9.19 -18.37
CA GLN A 33 -5.24 9.60 -19.69
C GLN A 33 -4.45 10.78 -20.27
N MET A 34 -4.06 11.74 -19.44
CA MET A 34 -3.18 12.83 -19.87
C MET A 34 -1.81 12.31 -20.33
N LEU A 35 -1.21 11.38 -19.60
CA LEU A 35 0.06 10.76 -20.00
C LEU A 35 -0.04 9.99 -21.33
N GLU A 36 -1.15 9.29 -21.57
CA GLU A 36 -1.40 8.62 -22.88
C GLU A 36 -1.54 9.64 -24.02
N PHE A 37 -2.19 10.77 -23.79
CA PHE A 37 -2.25 11.85 -24.76
C PHE A 37 -0.85 12.39 -25.11
N PHE A 38 -0.05 12.74 -24.11
CA PHE A 38 1.32 13.25 -24.32
C PHE A 38 2.23 12.21 -24.96
N LYS A 39 2.06 10.93 -24.64
CA LYS A 39 2.79 9.86 -25.31
C LYS A 39 2.48 9.81 -26.80
N LYS A 40 1.20 9.92 -27.18
CA LYS A 40 0.79 9.91 -28.60
C LYS A 40 1.26 11.15 -29.35
N LYS A 41 1.14 12.32 -28.72
CA LYS A 41 1.42 13.60 -29.38
C LYS A 41 2.92 13.98 -29.37
N HIS A 42 3.66 13.61 -28.32
CA HIS A 42 5.02 14.08 -28.06
C HIS A 42 6.04 12.97 -27.80
N ASP A 43 5.72 11.71 -28.12
CA ASP A 43 6.57 10.52 -27.82
C ASP A 43 7.07 10.47 -26.38
N LEU A 44 6.23 10.93 -25.43
CA LEU A 44 6.55 10.87 -24.00
C LEU A 44 6.71 9.41 -23.58
N LYS A 45 7.84 9.06 -22.99
CA LYS A 45 8.06 7.74 -22.40
C LYS A 45 7.70 7.74 -20.94
N TYR A 46 6.71 6.93 -20.54
CA TYR A 46 6.32 6.80 -19.15
C TYR A 46 5.97 5.36 -18.76
N PHE A 47 5.99 5.11 -17.46
CA PHE A 47 5.61 3.84 -16.82
C PHE A 47 4.66 4.09 -15.67
N ASN A 48 3.67 3.20 -15.53
CA ASN A 48 2.80 3.17 -14.37
C ASN A 48 3.37 2.21 -13.31
N ILE A 49 3.58 2.71 -12.11
CA ILE A 49 3.99 1.94 -10.95
C ILE A 49 2.81 1.88 -9.98
N TYR A 50 2.11 0.74 -9.95
CA TYR A 50 0.98 0.53 -9.05
C TYR A 50 1.48 0.11 -7.68
N LEU A 51 1.29 1.00 -6.69
CA LEU A 51 1.63 0.74 -5.29
C LEU A 51 0.39 0.30 -4.52
N TYR A 52 0.61 -0.56 -3.54
CA TYR A 52 -0.40 -1.05 -2.61
C TYR A 52 -0.29 -0.29 -1.27
N ASP A 53 -0.50 -0.95 -0.13
CA ASP A 53 -0.48 -0.29 1.18
C ASP A 53 0.95 -0.11 1.67
N VAL A 54 1.62 0.92 1.14
CA VAL A 54 3.01 1.24 1.52
C VAL A 54 3.06 1.74 2.95
N PHE A 55 3.99 1.18 3.73
CA PHE A 55 4.32 1.61 5.08
C PHE A 55 5.84 1.81 5.24
N GLY A 56 6.23 2.62 6.22
CA GLY A 56 7.64 2.90 6.50
C GLY A 56 7.82 4.03 7.50
N HIS A 57 9.08 4.23 7.92
CA HIS A 57 9.43 5.32 8.84
C HIS A 57 9.21 6.67 8.19
N GLY A 58 8.79 7.66 8.99
CA GLY A 58 8.57 9.02 8.53
C GLY A 58 7.26 9.25 7.78
N ASP A 59 6.41 8.23 7.60
CA ASP A 59 5.06 8.43 7.05
C ASP A 59 4.21 9.24 8.05
N LYS A 60 3.74 10.43 7.63
CA LYS A 60 2.91 11.32 8.47
C LYS A 60 1.42 11.21 8.17
N ARG A 61 1.02 10.35 7.21
CA ARG A 61 -0.39 10.20 6.81
C ARG A 61 -1.20 9.54 7.91
N ASP A 62 -2.45 9.95 8.05
CA ASP A 62 -3.39 9.33 9.00
C ASP A 62 -3.89 7.99 8.46
N LYS A 63 -3.05 6.96 8.60
CA LYS A 63 -3.29 5.59 8.19
C LYS A 63 -3.09 4.63 9.34
N ILE A 64 -3.54 3.39 9.16
CA ILE A 64 -3.56 2.36 10.21
C ILE A 64 -2.19 2.15 10.89
N PHE A 65 -1.07 2.20 10.15
CA PHE A 65 0.27 2.05 10.73
C PHE A 65 0.58 3.18 11.72
N ASN A 66 0.31 4.43 11.33
CA ASN A 66 0.49 5.59 12.23
C ASN A 66 -0.50 5.61 13.38
N ALA A 67 -1.75 5.18 13.15
CA ALA A 67 -2.73 5.04 14.21
C ALA A 67 -2.26 4.05 15.29
N ILE A 68 -1.70 2.90 14.88
CA ILE A 68 -1.10 1.90 15.78
C ILE A 68 0.02 2.54 16.62
N ILE A 69 1.00 3.17 15.96
CA ILE A 69 2.16 3.79 16.62
C ILE A 69 1.73 4.92 17.57
N ASN A 70 0.82 5.78 17.10
CA ASN A 70 0.33 6.91 17.91
C ASN A 70 -0.47 6.45 19.14
N CYS A 71 -1.29 5.40 19.01
CA CYS A 71 -2.02 4.84 20.14
C CYS A 71 -1.05 4.21 21.16
N HIS A 72 -0.03 3.50 20.69
CA HIS A 72 1.00 2.94 21.57
C HIS A 72 1.75 4.05 22.32
N LYS A 73 2.32 5.04 21.63
CA LYS A 73 3.08 6.15 22.23
C LYS A 73 2.26 6.98 23.22
N LYS A 74 0.96 7.11 22.99
CA LYS A 74 0.05 7.92 23.85
C LYS A 74 -0.72 7.09 24.86
N ASN A 75 -0.42 5.80 25.01
CA ASN A 75 -1.17 4.85 25.85
C ASN A 75 -2.69 4.92 25.62
N LYS A 76 -3.11 5.07 24.35
CA LYS A 76 -4.52 5.15 23.96
C LYS A 76 -5.00 3.84 23.35
N VAL A 77 -6.30 3.56 23.49
CA VAL A 77 -6.93 2.39 22.89
C VAL A 77 -7.06 2.59 21.37
N LEU A 78 -6.47 1.71 20.58
CA LEU A 78 -6.68 1.65 19.14
C LEU A 78 -8.06 1.05 18.84
N LYS A 79 -8.95 1.83 18.26
CA LYS A 79 -10.29 1.36 17.84
C LYS A 79 -10.26 1.00 16.35
N ILE A 80 -10.45 -0.28 16.01
CA ILE A 80 -10.51 -0.76 14.62
C ILE A 80 -11.96 -1.01 14.24
N GLN A 81 -12.53 -0.13 13.41
CA GLN A 81 -13.95 -0.19 13.01
C GLN A 81 -14.27 -1.34 12.04
N SER A 82 -13.33 -1.71 11.18
CA SER A 82 -13.53 -2.76 10.15
C SER A 82 -12.40 -3.78 10.21
N PRO A 83 -12.34 -4.64 11.25
CA PRO A 83 -11.20 -5.55 11.46
C PRO A 83 -11.00 -6.56 10.34
N LYS A 84 -12.06 -6.88 9.57
CA LYS A 84 -12.00 -7.79 8.43
C LYS A 84 -11.52 -7.13 7.13
N ASN A 85 -11.36 -5.79 7.09
CA ASN A 85 -10.81 -5.13 5.91
C ASN A 85 -9.42 -5.66 5.59
N LEU A 86 -9.18 -5.87 4.29
CA LEU A 86 -7.95 -6.45 3.77
C LEU A 86 -7.01 -5.34 3.29
N ILE A 87 -5.73 -5.51 3.57
CA ILE A 87 -4.63 -4.69 3.08
C ILE A 87 -3.54 -5.56 2.49
N ALA A 88 -2.75 -5.00 1.58
CA ALA A 88 -1.55 -5.63 1.02
C ALA A 88 -0.31 -4.80 1.39
N PRO A 89 0.19 -4.91 2.64
CA PRO A 89 1.27 -4.08 3.13
C PRO A 89 2.58 -4.34 2.39
N ILE A 90 3.32 -3.27 2.12
CA ILE A 90 4.67 -3.34 1.56
C ILE A 90 5.57 -2.28 2.18
N PHE A 91 6.78 -2.69 2.57
CA PHE A 91 7.73 -1.80 3.20
C PHE A 91 8.37 -0.85 2.16
N ILE A 92 8.50 0.41 2.52
CA ILE A 92 9.00 1.45 1.59
C ILE A 92 10.39 1.13 1.02
N LYS A 93 11.30 0.57 1.81
CA LYS A 93 12.64 0.17 1.32
C LYS A 93 12.55 -0.87 0.20
N ASP A 94 11.59 -1.80 0.29
CA ASP A 94 11.38 -2.80 -0.76
C ASP A 94 10.83 -2.16 -2.03
N VAL A 95 9.93 -1.18 -1.90
CA VAL A 95 9.44 -0.39 -3.04
C VAL A 95 10.60 0.32 -3.73
N CYS A 96 11.45 1.03 -2.98
CA CYS A 96 12.62 1.74 -3.52
C CYS A 96 13.58 0.78 -4.23
N ASN A 97 13.86 -0.38 -3.63
CA ASN A 97 14.74 -1.39 -4.23
C ASN A 97 14.20 -1.91 -5.56
N VAL A 98 12.88 -2.15 -5.65
CA VAL A 98 12.24 -2.58 -6.90
C VAL A 98 12.33 -1.48 -7.95
N ILE A 99 12.02 -0.23 -7.60
CA ILE A 99 12.07 0.90 -8.52
C ILE A 99 13.50 1.09 -9.03
N ASN A 100 14.52 1.04 -8.17
CA ASN A 100 15.91 1.18 -8.56
C ASN A 100 16.33 0.09 -9.56
N LYS A 101 16.01 -1.18 -9.27
CA LYS A 101 16.26 -2.28 -10.21
C LYS A 101 15.56 -2.07 -11.55
N TYR A 102 14.35 -1.52 -11.52
CA TYR A 102 13.56 -1.27 -12.72
C TYR A 102 14.11 -0.11 -13.56
N ILE A 103 14.63 0.94 -12.92
CA ILE A 103 15.29 2.06 -13.58
C ILE A 103 16.53 1.57 -14.35
N LEU A 104 17.33 0.69 -13.74
CA LEU A 104 18.56 0.16 -14.32
C LEU A 104 18.30 -0.86 -15.45
N ASN A 105 17.11 -1.44 -15.52
CA ASN A 105 16.77 -2.44 -16.52
C ASN A 105 16.41 -1.77 -17.86
N LYS A 106 17.07 -2.18 -18.96
CA LYS A 106 16.80 -1.67 -20.32
C LYS A 106 15.47 -2.17 -20.90
N LYS A 107 15.03 -3.38 -20.52
CA LYS A 107 13.74 -3.95 -20.95
C LYS A 107 12.65 -3.55 -19.95
N ARG A 108 11.77 -2.63 -20.34
CA ARG A 108 10.77 -2.07 -19.44
C ARG A 108 9.35 -2.46 -19.88
N ALA A 109 8.58 -3.05 -18.97
CA ALA A 109 7.16 -3.23 -19.18
C ALA A 109 6.41 -1.88 -19.05
N LYS A 110 5.22 -1.75 -19.64
CA LYS A 110 4.42 -0.52 -19.57
C LYS A 110 3.93 -0.19 -18.14
N GLU A 111 3.78 -1.21 -17.32
CA GLU A 111 3.34 -1.10 -15.93
C GLU A 111 3.99 -2.15 -15.05
N ILE A 112 4.15 -1.83 -13.79
CA ILE A 112 4.57 -2.76 -12.74
C ILE A 112 3.67 -2.62 -11.50
N HIS A 113 3.46 -3.75 -10.81
CA HIS A 113 2.70 -3.80 -9.58
C HIS A 113 3.65 -4.20 -8.45
N ILE A 114 3.87 -3.30 -7.49
CA ILE A 114 4.79 -3.52 -6.39
C ILE A 114 3.99 -3.83 -5.12
N ASN A 115 4.08 -5.09 -4.65
CA ASN A 115 3.40 -5.58 -3.44
C ASN A 115 4.20 -6.71 -2.79
N SER A 116 3.86 -7.06 -1.55
CA SER A 116 4.53 -8.12 -0.79
C SER A 116 4.10 -9.54 -1.18
N GLY A 117 3.13 -9.70 -2.09
CA GLY A 117 2.50 -10.99 -2.41
C GLY A 117 1.59 -11.54 -1.32
N LYS A 118 1.37 -10.79 -0.23
CA LYS A 118 0.54 -11.18 0.91
C LYS A 118 -0.58 -10.18 1.13
N ILE A 119 -1.76 -10.71 1.46
CA ILE A 119 -2.92 -9.93 1.88
C ILE A 119 -3.22 -10.32 3.32
N ILE A 120 -3.42 -9.34 4.18
CA ILE A 120 -3.77 -9.56 5.59
C ILE A 120 -4.96 -8.68 5.99
N SER A 121 -5.72 -9.11 6.99
CA SER A 121 -6.77 -8.27 7.58
C SER A 121 -6.18 -7.24 8.54
N LEU A 122 -6.92 -6.15 8.82
CA LEU A 122 -6.53 -5.19 9.86
C LEU A 122 -6.45 -5.84 11.24
N GLN A 123 -7.29 -6.85 11.50
CA GLN A 123 -7.19 -7.67 12.71
C GLN A 123 -5.86 -8.41 12.77
N LYS A 124 -5.42 -9.07 11.68
CA LYS A 124 -4.11 -9.77 11.66
C LYS A 124 -2.95 -8.78 11.85
N LEU A 125 -3.02 -7.61 11.20
CA LEU A 125 -2.02 -6.55 11.42
C LEU A 125 -1.95 -6.14 12.89
N SER A 126 -3.09 -5.95 13.55
CA SER A 126 -3.14 -5.55 14.95
C SER A 126 -2.58 -6.61 15.90
N VAL A 127 -2.80 -7.89 15.61
CA VAL A 127 -2.18 -9.00 16.37
C VAL A 127 -0.67 -8.98 16.23
N ILE A 128 -0.15 -8.80 15.00
CA ILE A 128 1.30 -8.69 14.76
C ILE A 128 1.88 -7.48 15.50
N ALA A 129 1.22 -6.32 15.44
CA ALA A 129 1.66 -5.12 16.14
C ALA A 129 1.69 -5.35 17.67
N LYS A 130 0.64 -5.95 18.23
CA LYS A 130 0.54 -6.23 19.67
C LYS A 130 1.61 -7.23 20.16
N SER A 131 2.06 -8.16 19.33
CA SER A 131 3.12 -9.11 19.71
C SER A 131 4.49 -8.43 19.89
N VAL A 132 4.64 -7.19 19.47
CA VAL A 132 5.86 -6.37 19.61
C VAL A 132 5.60 -5.20 20.58
N LEU A 133 4.52 -4.46 20.37
CA LEU A 133 4.11 -3.32 21.18
C LEU A 133 3.24 -3.83 22.33
N ILE A 134 3.85 -4.36 23.38
CA ILE A 134 3.18 -5.13 24.46
C ILE A 134 2.06 -4.32 25.13
N ASN A 135 2.27 -3.02 25.34
CA ASN A 135 1.29 -2.14 26.00
C ASN A 135 0.20 -1.62 25.04
N LEU A 136 0.18 -2.04 23.77
CA LEU A 136 -0.83 -1.61 22.80
C LEU A 136 -2.21 -2.20 23.16
N GLN A 137 -3.14 -1.31 23.49
CA GLN A 137 -4.52 -1.68 23.76
C GLN A 137 -5.33 -1.61 22.46
N ILE A 138 -6.09 -2.68 22.12
CA ILE A 138 -6.85 -2.77 20.88
C ILE A 138 -8.29 -3.11 21.19
N LYS A 139 -9.22 -2.34 20.61
CA LYS A 139 -10.66 -2.63 20.61
C LYS A 139 -11.13 -2.84 19.19
N LEU A 140 -11.52 -4.08 18.86
CA LEU A 140 -12.14 -4.40 17.58
C LEU A 140 -13.64 -4.09 17.69
N LEU A 141 -14.13 -3.22 16.80
CA LEU A 141 -15.55 -2.87 16.76
C LEU A 141 -16.23 -3.78 15.72
N LYS A 142 -17.38 -4.34 16.10
CA LYS A 142 -18.25 -5.08 15.19
C LYS A 142 -19.03 -4.06 14.36
N ASN A 143 -18.46 -3.56 13.29
CA ASN A 143 -19.22 -2.76 12.34
C ASN A 143 -19.71 -3.68 11.22
N GLU A 144 -21.02 -3.84 11.10
CA GLU A 144 -21.67 -4.66 10.08
C GLU A 144 -21.65 -4.03 8.68
N LYS A 145 -21.03 -2.88 8.50
CA LYS A 145 -20.86 -2.32 7.15
C LYS A 145 -20.03 -3.26 6.29
N LYS A 146 -20.72 -3.98 5.40
CA LYS A 146 -20.21 -5.02 4.48
C LYS A 146 -19.22 -4.51 3.41
N ASP A 147 -18.67 -3.33 3.52
CA ASP A 147 -17.71 -2.80 2.56
C ASP A 147 -16.29 -3.25 2.88
N TYR A 148 -16.07 -4.56 2.75
CA TYR A 148 -14.71 -5.08 2.81
C TYR A 148 -13.96 -4.73 1.53
N LEU A 149 -12.81 -4.10 1.69
CA LEU A 149 -11.79 -4.00 0.66
C LEU A 149 -11.39 -5.42 0.23
N LYS A 150 -11.92 -5.88 -0.89
CA LYS A 150 -11.48 -7.14 -1.50
C LYS A 150 -10.37 -6.80 -2.50
N ILE A 151 -9.15 -7.15 -2.15
CA ILE A 151 -8.04 -7.14 -3.09
C ILE A 151 -8.11 -8.47 -3.85
N TYR A 152 -8.65 -8.44 -5.08
CA TYR A 152 -8.93 -9.67 -5.81
C TYR A 152 -7.72 -10.31 -6.48
N LYS A 153 -6.69 -9.54 -6.81
CA LYS A 153 -5.51 -10.08 -7.52
C LYS A 153 -4.27 -9.24 -7.26
N LEU A 154 -3.26 -9.86 -6.64
CA LEU A 154 -1.93 -9.28 -6.59
C LEU A 154 -1.18 -9.73 -7.85
N LYS A 155 -0.93 -8.83 -8.80
CA LYS A 155 0.04 -9.09 -9.86
C LYS A 155 1.42 -9.11 -9.20
N LYS A 156 2.10 -10.25 -9.25
CA LYS A 156 3.29 -10.52 -8.44
C LYS A 156 4.49 -9.71 -8.90
N TYR A 157 5.10 -8.99 -7.95
CA TYR A 157 6.54 -8.84 -7.89
C TYR A 157 7.04 -9.51 -6.60
N LYS A 158 7.94 -10.48 -6.74
CA LYS A 158 8.36 -11.33 -5.62
C LYS A 158 9.35 -10.57 -4.74
N ILE A 159 8.96 -10.21 -3.53
CA ILE A 159 9.87 -9.72 -2.50
C ILE A 159 10.29 -10.91 -1.64
N SER A 160 11.59 -11.02 -1.40
CA SER A 160 12.21 -12.19 -0.74
C SER A 160 12.02 -12.24 0.77
N LYS A 161 11.44 -11.22 1.41
CA LYS A 161 11.27 -11.17 2.87
C LYS A 161 9.90 -11.65 3.32
N ASN A 162 9.85 -12.31 4.47
CA ASN A 162 8.60 -12.65 5.13
C ASN A 162 7.93 -11.35 5.63
N LEU A 163 6.70 -11.06 5.16
CA LEU A 163 5.96 -9.87 5.56
C LEU A 163 5.80 -9.74 7.08
N GLU A 164 5.55 -10.85 7.78
CA GLU A 164 5.36 -10.83 9.24
C GLU A 164 6.63 -10.41 9.96
N SER A 165 7.78 -10.94 9.56
CA SER A 165 9.08 -10.52 10.09
C SER A 165 9.32 -9.03 9.83
N THR A 166 9.08 -8.57 8.59
CA THR A 166 9.25 -7.16 8.23
C THR A 166 8.35 -6.22 9.05
N LEU A 167 7.12 -6.64 9.33
CA LEU A 167 6.19 -5.87 10.17
C LEU A 167 6.66 -5.84 11.64
N LYS A 168 7.13 -6.97 12.17
CA LYS A 168 7.67 -7.03 13.53
C LYS A 168 8.90 -6.14 13.67
N ASP A 169 9.83 -6.20 12.72
CA ASP A 169 11.04 -5.37 12.73
C ASP A 169 10.70 -3.88 12.62
N PHE A 170 9.71 -3.51 11.80
CA PHE A 170 9.22 -2.14 11.74
C PHE A 170 8.64 -1.66 13.06
N PHE A 171 7.82 -2.46 13.74
CA PHE A 171 7.23 -2.05 15.02
C PHE A 171 8.24 -2.06 16.18
N LYS A 172 9.31 -2.86 16.16
CA LYS A 172 10.38 -2.86 17.18
C LYS A 172 11.07 -1.50 17.34
N GLU A 173 11.10 -0.70 16.28
CA GLU A 173 11.71 0.65 16.34
C GLU A 173 10.86 1.66 17.15
N TYR A 174 9.69 1.28 17.62
CA TYR A 174 8.79 2.13 18.42
C TYR A 174 8.52 1.61 19.85
N VAL A 175 9.28 0.58 20.28
CA VAL A 175 9.24 0.01 21.64
C VAL A 175 9.97 0.90 22.66
#